data_0bdb910c8268081d9dbd882b98d717ca
#
_entry.id   0bdb910c8268081d9dbd882b98d717ca
#
_cell.length_a   1.000
_cell.length_b   1.000
_cell.length_c   1.000
_cell.angle_alpha   90.00
_cell.angle_beta   90.00
_cell.angle_gamma   90.00
#
_symmetry.space_group_name_H-M   'P 1'
#
loop_
_entity.id
_entity.type
_entity.pdbx_description
1 polymer ?
#
loop_
_entity_poly.entity_id
_entity_poly.type
_entity_poly.pdbx_seq_one_letter_code
_entity_poly.pdbx_strand_id
1 'polypeptide(L)'
;MIGIIDYGMGNIKSVANGIISARGAVKVVSDPAEISDCSSLVLPGVGAFRQAMENLSSAKFIDPIKGSVRDGMPILGVCLGMHLLAESSEEFGVTKGLGLVEGDVVTIPP
;
A
#
# COMPACT_ATOMS: atom_id res chain seq x y z
N MET A 1 1.66 -16.58 3.16
CA MET A 1 1.39 -15.62 4.24
C MET A 1 1.09 -14.24 3.65
N ILE A 2 0.11 -13.58 4.18
CA ILE A 2 -0.29 -12.24 3.73
C ILE A 2 0.54 -11.20 4.49
N GLY A 3 1.26 -10.36 3.77
CA GLY A 3 2.05 -9.29 4.37
C GLY A 3 1.30 -7.96 4.40
N ILE A 4 1.13 -7.39 5.58
CA ILE A 4 0.57 -6.05 5.74
C ILE A 4 1.73 -5.06 5.82
N ILE A 5 1.79 -4.14 4.86
CA ILE A 5 2.87 -3.14 4.81
C ILE A 5 2.68 -2.12 5.93
N ASP A 6 3.61 -2.08 6.86
CA ASP A 6 3.65 -1.09 7.94
C ASP A 6 4.69 -0.02 7.60
N TYR A 7 4.22 1.11 7.09
CA TYR A 7 5.06 2.25 6.70
C TYR A 7 4.74 3.51 7.49
N GLY A 8 4.08 3.35 8.65
CA GLY A 8 3.74 4.44 9.55
C GLY A 8 2.39 5.09 9.29
N MET A 9 1.61 4.63 8.32
CA MET A 9 0.30 5.17 8.01
C MET A 9 -0.70 4.05 7.76
N GLY A 10 -1.73 4.01 8.58
CA GLY A 10 -2.79 3.01 8.47
C GLY A 10 -3.11 2.37 9.80
N ASN A 11 -4.27 1.74 9.87
CA ASN A 11 -4.69 1.00 11.05
C ASN A 11 -4.32 -0.48 10.90
N ILE A 12 -3.07 -0.78 11.18
CA ILE A 12 -2.50 -2.12 10.98
C ILE A 12 -3.26 -3.18 11.79
N LYS A 13 -3.59 -2.87 13.04
CA LYS A 13 -4.27 -3.82 13.91
C LYS A 13 -5.66 -4.18 13.40
N SER A 14 -6.44 -3.21 12.95
CA SER A 14 -7.77 -3.46 12.38
C SER A 14 -7.70 -4.29 11.11
N VAL A 15 -6.75 -4.01 10.23
CA VAL A 15 -6.56 -4.76 8.99
C VAL A 15 -6.14 -6.19 9.30
N ALA A 16 -5.18 -6.36 10.21
CA ALA A 16 -4.72 -7.69 10.64
C ALA A 16 -5.85 -8.51 11.22
N ASN A 17 -6.66 -7.93 12.13
CA ASN A 17 -7.79 -8.61 12.73
C ASN A 17 -8.85 -9.02 11.70
N GLY A 18 -9.11 -8.18 10.71
CA GLY A 18 -10.01 -8.50 9.61
C GLY A 18 -9.55 -9.72 8.82
N ILE A 19 -8.28 -9.79 8.49
CA ILE A 19 -7.70 -10.93 7.75
C ILE A 19 -7.72 -12.20 8.59
N ILE A 20 -7.37 -12.11 9.88
CA ILE A 20 -7.41 -13.25 10.81
C ILE A 20 -8.84 -13.78 10.94
N SER A 21 -9.82 -12.89 11.04
CA SER A 21 -11.24 -13.28 11.09
C SER A 21 -11.68 -14.01 9.83
N ALA A 22 -11.09 -13.67 8.68
CA ALA A 22 -11.32 -14.36 7.41
C ALA A 22 -10.42 -15.63 7.24
N ARG A 23 -9.76 -16.07 8.31
CA ARG A 23 -8.88 -17.24 8.35
C ARG A 23 -7.62 -17.11 7.51
N GLY A 24 -7.14 -15.88 7.32
CA GLY A 24 -5.87 -15.63 6.65
C GLY A 24 -4.69 -15.68 7.63
N ALA A 25 -3.53 -16.15 7.18
CA ALA A 25 -2.28 -16.03 7.92
C ALA A 25 -1.65 -14.66 7.60
N VAL A 26 -1.26 -13.93 8.62
CA VAL A 26 -0.84 -12.52 8.51
C VAL A 26 0.55 -12.32 9.09
N LYS A 27 1.35 -11.50 8.41
CA LYS A 27 2.61 -10.98 8.91
C LYS A 27 2.61 -9.45 8.72
N VAL A 28 2.93 -8.70 9.78
CA VAL A 28 3.18 -7.27 9.65
C VAL A 28 4.59 -7.06 9.12
N VAL A 29 4.70 -6.38 7.99
CA VAL A 29 5.97 -6.16 7.28
C VAL A 29 6.44 -4.74 7.55
N SER A 30 7.44 -4.59 8.42
CA SER A 30 8.07 -3.31 8.73
C SER A 30 9.41 -3.12 8.03
N ASP A 31 10.01 -4.19 7.53
CA ASP A 31 11.24 -4.18 6.75
C ASP A 31 10.95 -4.65 5.32
N PRO A 32 11.32 -3.86 4.30
CA PRO A 32 11.09 -4.25 2.90
C PRO A 32 11.64 -5.63 2.51
N ALA A 33 12.72 -6.07 3.14
CA ALA A 33 13.30 -7.38 2.87
C ALA A 33 12.34 -8.52 3.21
N GLU A 34 11.38 -8.31 4.10
CA GLU A 34 10.40 -9.32 4.50
C GLU A 34 9.31 -9.56 3.45
N ILE A 35 9.21 -8.69 2.44
CA ILE A 35 8.22 -8.85 1.37
C ILE A 35 8.39 -10.17 0.63
N SER A 36 9.63 -10.61 0.44
CA SER A 36 9.91 -11.87 -0.26
C SER A 36 9.33 -13.11 0.43
N ASP A 37 9.03 -13.03 1.72
CA ASP A 37 8.43 -14.12 2.50
C ASP A 37 6.91 -14.19 2.35
N CYS A 38 6.31 -13.23 1.66
CA CYS A 38 4.86 -13.10 1.54
C CYS A 38 4.37 -13.69 0.21
N SER A 39 3.14 -14.21 0.23
CA SER A 39 2.44 -14.68 -0.98
C SER A 39 1.55 -13.59 -1.57
N SER A 40 1.17 -12.61 -0.77
CA SER A 40 0.39 -11.47 -1.19
C SER A 40 0.62 -10.31 -0.22
N LEU A 41 0.26 -9.10 -0.65
CA LEU A 41 0.47 -7.88 0.12
C LEU A 41 -0.85 -7.15 0.36
N VAL A 42 -0.96 -6.53 1.52
CA VAL A 42 -2.02 -5.57 1.82
C VAL A 42 -1.36 -4.22 2.10
N LEU A 43 -1.76 -3.21 1.36
CA LEU A 43 -1.28 -1.84 1.53
C LEU A 43 -2.39 -1.01 2.17
N PRO A 44 -2.34 -0.78 3.48
CA PRO A 44 -3.30 0.08 4.15
C PRO A 44 -2.89 1.54 4.01
N GLY A 45 -3.75 2.46 4.42
CA GLY A 45 -3.40 3.86 4.51
C GLY A 45 -4.55 4.70 5.01
N VAL A 46 -4.21 5.74 5.75
CA VAL A 46 -5.13 6.79 6.17
C VAL A 46 -4.38 8.12 6.06
N GLY A 47 -5.10 9.21 5.85
CA GLY A 47 -4.50 10.54 5.76
C GLY A 47 -4.21 10.95 4.33
N ALA A 48 -3.14 11.72 4.14
CA ALA A 48 -2.83 12.36 2.87
C ALA A 48 -1.95 11.48 1.96
N PHE A 49 -2.29 11.46 0.69
CA PHE A 49 -1.57 10.71 -0.35
C PHE A 49 -0.07 11.04 -0.39
N ARG A 50 0.28 12.35 -0.38
CA ARG A 50 1.68 12.76 -0.44
C ARG A 50 2.49 12.26 0.75
N GLN A 51 1.95 12.39 1.96
CA GLN A 51 2.64 11.93 3.16
C GLN A 51 2.83 10.42 3.13
N ALA A 52 1.84 9.68 2.65
CA ALA A 52 1.96 8.23 2.51
C ALA A 52 3.06 7.86 1.52
N MET A 53 3.15 8.52 0.37
CA MET A 53 4.21 8.25 -0.61
C MET A 53 5.58 8.62 -0.06
N GLU A 54 5.69 9.70 0.70
CA GLU A 54 6.95 10.07 1.36
C GLU A 54 7.36 9.02 2.38
N ASN A 55 6.42 8.50 3.18
CA ASN A 55 6.71 7.46 4.16
C ASN A 55 7.14 6.15 3.49
N LEU A 56 6.46 5.75 2.40
CA LEU A 56 6.85 4.57 1.64
C LEU A 56 8.26 4.73 1.06
N SER A 57 8.58 5.90 0.54
CA SER A 57 9.90 6.19 -0.01
C SER A 57 10.99 6.15 1.07
N SER A 58 10.74 6.81 2.21
CA SER A 58 11.70 6.87 3.32
C SER A 58 11.97 5.49 3.92
N ALA A 59 10.94 4.64 4.00
CA ALA A 59 11.07 3.28 4.50
C ALA A 59 11.58 2.29 3.43
N LYS A 60 11.84 2.76 2.20
CA LYS A 60 12.37 1.98 1.08
C LYS A 60 11.45 0.86 0.63
N PHE A 61 10.15 1.07 0.71
CA PHE A 61 9.15 0.10 0.27
C PHE A 61 8.76 0.19 -1.20
N ILE A 62 8.96 1.35 -1.85
CA ILE A 62 8.41 1.58 -3.20
C ILE A 62 8.92 0.54 -4.20
N ASP A 63 10.23 0.40 -4.38
CA ASP A 63 10.80 -0.51 -5.36
C ASP A 63 10.53 -1.98 -5.04
N PRO A 64 10.66 -2.45 -3.78
CA PRO A 64 10.29 -3.83 -3.44
C PRO A 64 8.84 -4.17 -3.70
N ILE A 65 7.91 -3.26 -3.40
CA ILE A 65 6.48 -3.47 -3.70
C ILE A 65 6.27 -3.57 -5.21
N LYS A 66 6.79 -2.60 -5.97
CA LYS A 66 6.63 -2.58 -7.43
C LYS A 66 7.24 -3.81 -8.08
N GLY A 67 8.42 -4.22 -7.64
CA GLY A 67 9.09 -5.42 -8.15
C GLY A 67 8.30 -6.70 -7.87
N SER A 68 7.80 -6.86 -6.66
CA SER A 68 7.02 -8.03 -6.28
C SER A 68 5.71 -8.13 -7.05
N VAL A 69 5.00 -7.01 -7.22
CA VAL A 69 3.74 -6.99 -8.00
C VAL A 69 4.03 -7.27 -9.47
N ARG A 70 5.10 -6.73 -10.02
CA ARG A 70 5.52 -7.01 -11.40
C ARG A 70 5.79 -8.50 -11.61
N ASP A 71 6.34 -9.16 -10.60
CA ASP A 71 6.63 -10.61 -10.64
C ASP A 71 5.38 -11.47 -10.33
N GLY A 72 4.22 -10.87 -10.20
CA GLY A 72 2.95 -11.58 -10.06
C GLY A 72 2.37 -11.65 -8.65
N MET A 73 3.00 -11.01 -7.65
CA MET A 73 2.47 -11.00 -6.30
C MET A 73 1.19 -10.14 -6.22
N PRO A 74 0.07 -10.71 -5.75
CA PRO A 74 -1.16 -9.91 -5.59
C PRO A 74 -0.99 -8.84 -4.52
N ILE A 75 -1.61 -7.68 -4.75
CA ILE A 75 -1.67 -6.59 -3.78
C ILE A 75 -3.09 -6.06 -3.64
N LEU A 76 -3.51 -5.84 -2.40
CA LEU A 76 -4.79 -5.21 -2.07
C LEU A 76 -4.53 -3.87 -1.40
N GLY A 77 -5.00 -2.79 -2.01
CA GLY A 77 -4.99 -1.47 -1.39
C GLY A 77 -6.27 -1.24 -0.59
N VAL A 78 -6.14 -0.79 0.66
CA VAL A 78 -7.26 -0.55 1.56
C VAL A 78 -7.29 0.93 1.93
N CYS A 79 -8.44 1.58 1.77
CA CYS A 79 -8.64 3.01 2.02
C CYS A 79 -7.64 3.83 1.19
N LEU A 80 -6.85 4.70 1.81
CA LEU A 80 -5.81 5.47 1.09
C LEU A 80 -4.85 4.56 0.31
N GLY A 81 -4.58 3.36 0.81
CA GLY A 81 -3.73 2.39 0.12
C GLY A 81 -4.23 2.06 -1.28
N MET A 82 -5.54 2.05 -1.50
CA MET A 82 -6.11 1.86 -2.84
C MET A 82 -5.72 3.01 -3.77
N HIS A 83 -5.76 4.25 -3.29
CA HIS A 83 -5.37 5.42 -4.08
C HIS A 83 -3.88 5.40 -4.42
N LEU A 84 -3.02 4.90 -3.52
CA LEU A 84 -1.58 4.83 -3.72
C LEU A 84 -1.18 3.93 -4.88
N LEU A 85 -2.03 3.01 -5.29
CA LEU A 85 -1.78 2.12 -6.43
C LEU A 85 -1.84 2.86 -7.77
N ALA A 86 -2.50 4.01 -7.84
CA ALA A 86 -2.64 4.82 -9.05
C ALA A 86 -1.32 5.46 -9.47
N GLU A 87 -1.30 6.04 -10.66
CA GLU A 87 -0.12 6.72 -11.18
C GLU A 87 0.16 8.04 -10.44
N SER A 88 -0.90 8.78 -10.07
CA SER A 88 -0.75 10.05 -9.37
C SER A 88 -2.02 10.45 -8.62
N SER A 89 -1.90 11.49 -7.79
CA SER A 89 -3.03 12.15 -7.12
C SER A 89 -2.91 13.65 -7.27
N GLU A 90 -4.05 14.32 -7.44
CA GLU A 90 -4.14 15.79 -7.46
C GLU A 90 -4.35 16.39 -6.06
N GLU A 91 -4.41 15.56 -5.00
CA GLU A 91 -4.57 16.02 -3.64
C GLU A 91 -3.39 16.91 -3.24
N PHE A 92 -3.67 18.18 -2.90
CA PHE A 92 -2.63 19.17 -2.54
C PHE A 92 -1.51 19.32 -3.59
N GLY A 93 -1.88 19.35 -4.87
CA GLY A 93 -0.94 19.35 -6.00
C GLY A 93 -0.69 17.93 -6.51
N VAL A 94 0.02 17.82 -7.62
CA VAL A 94 0.25 16.52 -8.24
C VAL A 94 1.36 15.77 -7.51
N THR A 95 1.06 14.55 -7.07
CA THR A 95 2.02 13.64 -6.44
C THR A 95 1.97 12.30 -7.14
N LYS A 96 3.13 11.74 -7.48
CA LYS A 96 3.19 10.40 -8.09
C LYS A 96 2.86 9.32 -7.07
N GLY A 97 2.04 8.35 -7.50
CA GLY A 97 1.76 7.14 -6.75
C GLY A 97 2.68 5.98 -7.17
N LEU A 98 2.25 4.76 -6.85
CA LEU A 98 3.02 3.56 -7.18
C LEU A 98 2.93 3.17 -8.66
N GLY A 99 1.92 3.66 -9.38
CA GLY A 99 1.77 3.39 -10.81
C GLY A 99 1.45 1.94 -11.15
N LEU A 100 0.86 1.20 -10.22
CA LEU A 100 0.47 -0.20 -10.44
C LEU A 100 -0.88 -0.34 -11.12
N VAL A 101 -1.70 0.70 -11.05
CA VAL A 101 -3.01 0.81 -11.70
C VAL A 101 -2.99 2.07 -12.55
N GLU A 102 -3.38 1.98 -13.81
CA GLU A 102 -3.48 3.14 -14.68
C GLU A 102 -4.54 4.11 -14.17
N GLY A 103 -4.25 5.40 -14.26
CA GLY A 103 -5.16 6.46 -13.89
C GLY A 103 -4.67 7.31 -12.74
N ASP A 104 -5.39 8.37 -12.49
CA ASP A 104 -5.06 9.39 -11.50
C ASP A 104 -6.19 9.56 -10.49
N VAL A 105 -5.82 9.89 -9.26
CA VAL A 105 -6.79 10.26 -8.22
C VAL A 105 -7.12 11.73 -8.39
N VAL A 106 -8.37 12.03 -8.65
CA VAL A 106 -8.84 13.39 -8.89
C VAL A 106 -10.03 13.71 -7.99
N THR A 107 -10.25 15.02 -7.81
CA THR A 107 -11.43 15.48 -7.07
C THR A 107 -12.70 15.17 -7.85
N ILE A 108 -13.71 14.62 -7.16
CA ILE A 108 -15.02 14.39 -7.76
C ILE A 108 -15.67 15.75 -8.07
N PRO A 109 -16.11 15.99 -9.32
CA PRO A 109 -16.79 17.24 -9.66
C PRO A 109 -18.08 17.43 -8.83
N PRO A 110 -18.41 18.66 -8.45
CA PRO A 110 -19.64 18.95 -7.72
C PRO A 110 -20.91 18.69 -8.55
#